data_7ceb23079b96538b59d066de72c0fdfc
#
_entry.id   7ceb23079b96538b59d066de72c0fdfc
#
_cell.length_a   1.000
_cell.length_b   1.000
_cell.length_c   1.000
_cell.angle_alpha   90.00
_cell.angle_beta   90.00
_cell.angle_gamma   90.00
#
_symmetry.space_group_name_H-M   'P 1'
#
loop_
_entity.id
_entity.type
_entity.pdbx_description
1 polymer ?
#
loop_
_entity_poly.entity_id
_entity_poly.type
_entity_poly.pdbx_seq_one_letter_code
_entity_poly.pdbx_strand_id
1 'polypeptide(L)'
;MKALVIQHDEYGGPGIVGDKLKSLGFEIDSFQVLDDLSNPVSTRPFPDPAKYELLVVMGSTWSVNDQRIESWIEREIEMVKTAHDSGVKVL
;
A
#
# COMPACT_ATOMS: atom_id res chain seq x y z
N MET A 1 12.30 13.37 2.20
CA MET A 1 11.88 12.02 2.67
C MET A 1 10.76 11.51 1.79
N LYS A 2 10.76 10.22 1.52
CA LYS A 2 9.74 9.60 0.66
C LYS A 2 8.88 8.62 1.44
N ALA A 3 7.56 8.65 1.20
CA ALA A 3 6.61 7.71 1.73
C ALA A 3 5.94 6.95 0.59
N LEU A 4 5.83 5.64 0.75
CA LEU A 4 5.04 4.79 -0.15
C LEU A 4 3.69 4.55 0.48
N VAL A 5 2.63 4.89 -0.24
CA VAL A 5 1.25 4.65 0.20
C VAL A 5 0.64 3.57 -0.66
N ILE A 6 0.22 2.49 -0.03
CA ILE A 6 -0.47 1.39 -0.70
C ILE A 6 -1.97 1.61 -0.53
N GLN A 7 -2.67 1.86 -1.63
CA GLN A 7 -4.12 1.89 -1.66
C GLN A 7 -4.64 0.69 -2.43
N HIS A 8 -5.77 0.14 -2.01
CA HIS A 8 -6.24 -1.12 -2.58
C HIS A 8 -7.17 -0.90 -3.77
N ASP A 9 -7.84 0.24 -3.84
CA ASP A 9 -8.75 0.56 -4.94
C ASP A 9 -8.75 2.08 -5.21
N GLU A 10 -9.56 2.50 -6.15
CA GLU A 10 -9.67 3.90 -6.59
C GLU A 10 -10.26 4.84 -5.53
N TYR A 11 -10.91 4.29 -4.50
CA TYR A 11 -11.56 5.07 -3.44
C TYR A 11 -10.73 5.15 -2.17
N GLY A 12 -9.77 4.26 -1.99
CA GLY A 12 -8.95 4.16 -0.79
C GLY A 12 -7.65 4.95 -0.85
N GLY A 13 -7.66 6.11 -1.47
CA GLY A 13 -6.48 6.95 -1.60
C GLY A 13 -5.98 7.55 -0.28
N PRO A 14 -4.84 8.23 -0.29
CA PRO A 14 -4.17 8.70 0.94
C PRO A 14 -4.93 9.79 1.70
N GLY A 15 -5.79 10.58 1.06
CA GLY A 15 -6.68 11.55 1.72
C GLY A 15 -6.00 12.39 2.78
N ILE A 16 -6.60 12.45 3.98
CA ILE A 16 -6.11 13.24 5.12
C ILE A 16 -4.71 12.78 5.55
N VAL A 17 -4.45 11.48 5.53
CA VAL A 17 -3.12 10.94 5.87
C VAL A 17 -2.07 11.46 4.89
N GLY A 18 -2.38 11.46 3.60
CA GLY A 18 -1.49 12.01 2.58
C GLY A 18 -1.21 13.50 2.78
N ASP A 19 -2.24 14.27 3.06
CA ASP A 19 -2.12 15.71 3.31
C ASP A 19 -1.22 15.98 4.53
N LYS A 20 -1.39 15.20 5.58
CA LYS A 20 -0.56 15.32 6.79
C LYS A 20 0.90 14.98 6.51
N LEU A 21 1.15 13.92 5.74
CA LEU A 21 2.52 13.53 5.39
C LEU A 21 3.20 14.59 4.53
N LYS A 22 2.48 15.18 3.58
CA LYS A 22 3.02 16.27 2.76
C LYS A 22 3.39 17.47 3.63
N SER A 23 2.56 17.81 4.62
CA SER A 23 2.84 18.91 5.55
C SER A 23 4.07 18.65 6.42
N LEU A 24 4.45 17.39 6.60
CA LEU A 24 5.65 16.97 7.33
C LEU A 24 6.89 16.84 6.43
N GLY A 25 6.77 17.19 5.15
CA GLY A 25 7.89 17.19 4.22
C GLY A 25 8.10 15.89 3.45
N PHE A 26 7.12 14.97 3.46
CA PHE A 26 7.22 13.75 2.68
C PHE A 26 6.79 13.95 1.24
N GLU A 27 7.55 13.37 0.31
CA GLU A 27 7.09 13.11 -1.04
C GLU A 27 6.32 11.78 -1.01
N ILE A 28 5.16 11.75 -1.64
CA ILE A 28 4.28 10.58 -1.60
C ILE A 28 4.23 9.92 -2.96
N ASP A 29 4.59 8.63 -3.00
CA ASP A 29 4.32 7.74 -4.12
C ASP A 29 3.16 6.83 -3.73
N SER A 30 2.13 6.78 -4.56
CA SER A 30 0.98 5.92 -4.33
C SER A 30 1.02 4.72 -5.26
N PHE A 31 0.71 3.56 -4.72
CA PHE A 31 0.55 2.33 -5.49
C PHE A 31 -0.86 1.78 -5.28
N GLN A 32 -1.61 1.64 -6.34
CA GLN A 32 -2.96 1.09 -6.31
C GLN A 32 -2.93 -0.38 -6.70
N VAL A 33 -3.36 -1.25 -5.79
CA VAL A 33 -3.31 -2.70 -5.99
C VAL A 33 -4.32 -3.16 -7.03
N LEU A 34 -5.56 -2.66 -6.92
CA LEU A 34 -6.67 -3.05 -7.79
C LEU A 34 -7.03 -1.91 -8.74
N ASP A 35 -7.21 -2.22 -10.01
CA ASP A 35 -7.68 -1.23 -10.99
C ASP A 35 -9.14 -0.85 -10.77
N ASP A 36 -9.94 -1.80 -10.28
CA ASP A 36 -11.39 -1.65 -10.15
C ASP A 36 -11.85 -2.32 -8.84
N LEU A 37 -12.62 -1.58 -8.04
CA LEU A 37 -13.18 -2.08 -6.79
C LEU A 37 -14.02 -3.34 -6.98
N SER A 38 -14.67 -3.49 -8.12
CA SER A 38 -15.53 -4.64 -8.41
C SER A 38 -14.76 -5.92 -8.74
N ASN A 39 -13.45 -5.82 -8.97
CA ASN A 39 -12.61 -6.96 -9.34
C ASN A 39 -11.37 -7.02 -8.44
N PRO A 40 -11.40 -7.86 -7.37
CA PRO A 40 -10.31 -7.91 -6.38
C PRO A 40 -9.13 -8.79 -6.79
N VAL A 41 -8.87 -8.95 -8.08
CA VAL A 41 -7.73 -9.71 -8.60
C VAL A 41 -6.67 -8.75 -9.10
N SER A 42 -5.41 -8.97 -8.70
CA SER A 42 -4.28 -8.18 -9.17
C SER A 42 -3.06 -9.04 -9.39
N THR A 43 -2.40 -8.83 -10.54
CA THR A 43 -1.10 -9.43 -10.83
C THR A 43 0.00 -8.36 -10.90
N ARG A 44 -0.33 -7.12 -10.55
CA ARG A 44 0.59 -5.98 -10.59
C ARG A 44 1.73 -6.19 -9.59
N PRO A 45 3.00 -6.06 -9.98
CA PRO A 45 4.11 -6.22 -9.04
C PRO A 45 4.14 -5.05 -8.06
N PHE A 46 4.40 -5.36 -6.78
CA PHE A 46 4.52 -4.34 -5.75
C PHE A 46 5.88 -3.65 -5.85
N PRO A 47 5.95 -2.34 -5.53
CA PRO A 47 7.22 -1.63 -5.50
C PRO A 47 8.10 -2.11 -4.34
N ASP A 48 9.41 -1.83 -4.44
CA ASP A 48 10.36 -2.14 -3.38
C ASP A 48 10.23 -1.12 -2.25
N PRO A 49 9.76 -1.52 -1.05
CA PRO A 49 9.57 -0.59 0.06
C PRO A 49 10.88 -0.09 0.67
N ALA A 50 12.01 -0.77 0.43
CA ALA A 50 13.29 -0.39 1.01
C ALA A 50 13.81 0.97 0.51
N LYS A 51 13.24 1.49 -0.58
CA LYS A 51 13.58 2.80 -1.15
C LYS A 51 12.91 3.97 -0.43
N TYR A 52 12.06 3.69 0.55
CA TYR A 52 11.24 4.68 1.25
C TYR A 52 11.58 4.72 2.73
N GLU A 53 11.29 5.84 3.39
CA GLU A 53 11.43 6.00 4.84
C GLU A 53 10.18 5.56 5.59
N LEU A 54 9.03 5.57 4.91
CA LEU A 54 7.73 5.25 5.49
C LEU A 54 6.90 4.46 4.51
N LEU A 55 6.23 3.42 5.02
CA LEU A 55 5.24 2.65 4.29
C LEU A 55 3.89 2.81 4.99
N VAL A 56 2.88 3.25 4.24
CA VAL A 56 1.50 3.36 4.74
C VAL A 56 0.63 2.40 3.95
N VAL A 57 -0.03 1.48 4.65
CA VAL A 57 -0.97 0.55 4.03
C VAL A 57 -2.38 0.98 4.40
N MET A 58 -3.13 1.46 3.41
CA MET A 58 -4.51 1.91 3.60
C MET A 58 -5.45 0.73 3.73
N GLY A 59 -6.62 0.95 4.33
CA GLY A 59 -7.63 -0.08 4.47
C GLY A 59 -8.21 -0.54 3.13
N SER A 60 -8.78 -1.74 3.13
CA SER A 60 -9.47 -2.31 1.98
C SER A 60 -10.90 -2.69 2.37
N THR A 61 -11.81 -2.56 1.41
CA THR A 61 -13.19 -3.03 1.58
C THR A 61 -13.33 -4.55 1.42
N TRP A 62 -12.31 -5.20 0.87
CA TRP A 62 -12.33 -6.65 0.65
C TRP A 62 -11.95 -7.42 1.90
N SER A 63 -12.71 -8.48 2.18
CA SER A 63 -12.45 -9.36 3.32
C SER A 63 -11.28 -10.30 3.03
N VAL A 64 -10.47 -10.58 4.07
CA VAL A 64 -9.41 -11.59 3.98
C VAL A 64 -9.96 -13.00 3.70
N ASN A 65 -11.26 -13.22 3.87
CA ASN A 65 -11.91 -14.47 3.55
C ASN A 65 -12.28 -14.62 2.08
N ASP A 66 -12.16 -13.57 1.29
CA ASP A 66 -12.42 -13.65 -0.15
C ASP A 66 -11.21 -14.24 -0.87
N GLN A 67 -11.40 -15.40 -1.51
CA GLN A 67 -10.32 -16.12 -2.18
C GLN A 67 -9.69 -15.33 -3.33
N ARG A 68 -10.40 -14.36 -3.90
CA ARG A 68 -9.88 -13.58 -5.03
C ARG A 68 -8.74 -12.65 -4.61
N ILE A 69 -8.67 -12.26 -3.33
CA ILE A 69 -7.57 -11.42 -2.84
C ILE A 69 -6.25 -12.20 -2.73
N GLU A 70 -6.28 -13.52 -2.77
CA GLU A 70 -5.06 -14.33 -2.73
C GLU A 70 -4.09 -13.96 -3.85
N SER A 71 -4.60 -13.42 -4.96
CA SER A 71 -3.75 -12.98 -6.06
C SER A 71 -2.75 -11.90 -5.67
N TRP A 72 -3.01 -11.14 -4.59
CA TRP A 72 -2.14 -10.04 -4.17
C TRP A 72 -1.81 -10.00 -2.67
N ILE A 73 -2.64 -10.62 -1.81
CA ILE A 73 -2.49 -10.43 -0.36
C ILE A 73 -1.15 -10.97 0.18
N GLU A 74 -0.69 -12.11 -0.31
CA GLU A 74 0.59 -12.66 0.11
C GLU A 74 1.75 -11.77 -0.28
N ARG A 75 1.70 -11.19 -1.48
CA ARG A 75 2.74 -10.26 -1.95
C ARG A 75 2.73 -8.97 -1.13
N GLU A 76 1.55 -8.50 -0.71
CA GLU A 76 1.45 -7.34 0.17
C GLU A 76 2.05 -7.63 1.54
N ILE A 77 1.75 -8.79 2.11
CA ILE A 77 2.31 -9.23 3.40
C ILE A 77 3.84 -9.32 3.30
N GLU A 78 4.36 -9.90 2.23
CA GLU A 78 5.80 -9.98 1.99
C GLU A 78 6.44 -8.60 1.86
N MET A 79 5.79 -7.67 1.19
CA MET A 79 6.27 -6.30 1.05
C MET A 79 6.35 -5.61 2.42
N VAL A 80 5.33 -5.76 3.26
CA VAL A 80 5.31 -5.20 4.61
C VAL A 80 6.45 -5.79 5.45
N LYS A 81 6.64 -7.09 5.35
CA LYS A 81 7.72 -7.79 6.06
C LYS A 81 9.10 -7.29 5.60
N THR A 82 9.28 -7.13 4.29
CA THR A 82 10.53 -6.60 3.73
C THR A 82 10.79 -5.18 4.24
N ALA A 83 9.76 -4.34 4.30
CA ALA A 83 9.87 -2.98 4.83
C ALA A 83 10.33 -3.01 6.29
N HIS A 84 9.69 -3.82 7.10
CA HIS A 84 10.04 -3.96 8.51
C HIS A 84 11.49 -4.42 8.69
N ASP A 85 11.90 -5.44 7.95
CA ASP A 85 13.26 -6.00 8.02
C ASP A 85 14.33 -5.02 7.53
N SER A 86 13.96 -4.09 6.66
CA SER A 86 14.84 -3.04 6.12
C SER A 86 14.87 -1.79 6.99
N GLY A 87 14.14 -1.75 8.10
CA GLY A 87 14.09 -0.59 8.98
C GLY A 87 13.15 0.53 8.54
N VAL A 88 12.29 0.27 7.56
CA VAL A 88 11.27 1.23 7.12
C VAL A 88 10.12 1.23 8.12
N LYS A 89 9.67 2.41 8.54
CA LYS A 89 8.50 2.51 9.42
C LYS A 89 7.25 2.16 8.65
N VAL A 90 6.38 1.37 9.29
CA VAL A 90 5.12 0.91 8.71
C VAL A 90 3.95 1.44 9.53
N LEU A 91 3.00 2.04 8.86
CA LEU A 91 1.75 2.52 9.45
C LEU A 91 0.56 1.72 8.92
#